data_7a6b1f96070c3aa3c29fbf887ec3b028
#
_entry.id   7a6b1f96070c3aa3c29fbf887ec3b028
#
_cell.length_a   1.000
_cell.length_b   1.000
_cell.length_c   1.000
_cell.angle_alpha   90.00
_cell.angle_beta   90.00
_cell.angle_gamma   90.00
#
_symmetry.space_group_name_H-M   'P 1'
#
loop_
_entity.id
_entity.type
_entity.pdbx_description
1 polymer ?
#
loop_
_entity_poly.entity_id
_entity_poly.type
_entity_poly.pdbx_seq_one_letter_code
_entity_poly.pdbx_strand_id
1 'polypeptide(L)'
;MTTLAADTPRTYETGDRNEFPVIASDIIYEGAAVGTVKATGHARPLTSVDKFAGFAEEKADNSAGAAAAINVRTKKSGAIKLAVTGAVITDLNLPVYAQDDNTFSFLKTSGVFVGYSRRFVSSGYMIVEFDVDRLVDPHAGLTAESVAANKTLDALDTGKVFFVTDDAKVITLHAVAGFKARIVNAAAYGTVAVNVSPNANDGIGGPDLTAADNKD
;
A
#
# COMPACT_ATOMS: atom_id res chain seq x y z
N MET A 1 20.52 -19.56 -27.89
CA MET A 1 19.10 -19.19 -28.01
C MET A 1 18.43 -20.32 -28.77
N THR A 2 17.49 -21.02 -28.18
CA THR A 2 16.75 -22.09 -28.85
C THR A 2 15.44 -21.55 -29.38
N THR A 3 15.18 -21.68 -30.66
CA THR A 3 13.90 -21.36 -31.29
C THR A 3 12.98 -22.58 -31.22
N LEU A 4 11.67 -22.36 -31.29
CA LEU A 4 10.72 -23.46 -31.43
C LEU A 4 11.00 -24.22 -32.73
N ALA A 5 11.07 -25.54 -32.63
CA ALA A 5 11.31 -26.41 -33.76
C ALA A 5 10.02 -27.05 -34.34
N ALA A 6 8.91 -26.88 -33.65
CA ALA A 6 7.56 -27.34 -34.04
C ALA A 6 6.48 -26.47 -33.42
N ASP A 7 5.24 -26.59 -33.93
CA ASP A 7 4.06 -25.94 -33.37
C ASP A 7 3.88 -26.34 -31.91
N THR A 8 3.70 -25.33 -31.05
CA THR A 8 3.45 -25.52 -29.63
C THR A 8 2.16 -24.77 -29.25
N PRO A 9 1.01 -25.43 -29.30
CA PRO A 9 -0.26 -24.82 -28.93
C PRO A 9 -0.20 -24.22 -27.53
N ARG A 10 -0.78 -23.04 -27.34
CA ARG A 10 -0.86 -22.33 -26.06
C ARG A 10 -2.30 -22.26 -25.59
N THR A 11 -2.49 -22.43 -24.30
CA THR A 11 -3.79 -22.20 -23.66
C THR A 11 -3.94 -20.72 -23.31
N TYR A 12 -5.09 -20.13 -23.60
CA TYR A 12 -5.42 -18.74 -23.33
C TYR A 12 -6.56 -18.68 -22.33
N GLU A 13 -6.49 -17.70 -21.43
CA GLU A 13 -7.52 -17.38 -20.43
C GLU A 13 -8.05 -15.96 -20.67
N THR A 14 -9.27 -15.64 -20.17
CA THR A 14 -9.89 -14.32 -20.34
C THR A 14 -9.16 -13.21 -19.58
N GLY A 15 -8.37 -13.58 -18.59
CA GLY A 15 -7.41 -12.68 -17.96
C GLY A 15 -7.94 -11.74 -16.88
N ASP A 16 -9.17 -11.89 -16.42
CA ASP A 16 -9.76 -11.09 -15.31
C ASP A 16 -9.70 -11.80 -13.95
N ARG A 17 -9.31 -13.07 -13.95
CA ARG A 17 -9.23 -13.95 -12.78
C ARG A 17 -7.90 -14.68 -12.73
N ASN A 18 -7.53 -15.07 -11.52
CA ASN A 18 -6.44 -16.01 -11.27
C ASN A 18 -6.90 -17.06 -10.26
N GLU A 19 -6.24 -18.22 -10.31
CA GLU A 19 -6.39 -19.26 -9.30
C GLU A 19 -5.03 -19.56 -8.66
N PHE A 20 -5.01 -19.61 -7.34
CA PHE A 20 -3.78 -19.86 -6.58
C PHE A 20 -3.98 -21.01 -5.61
N PRO A 21 -3.00 -21.94 -5.49
CA PRO A 21 -3.02 -22.97 -4.46
C PRO A 21 -2.95 -22.33 -3.07
N VAL A 22 -3.83 -22.78 -2.18
CA VAL A 22 -3.94 -22.22 -0.82
C VAL A 22 -2.90 -22.86 0.09
N ILE A 23 -2.35 -22.08 1.03
CA ILE A 23 -1.46 -22.57 2.09
C ILE A 23 -2.17 -23.62 2.98
N ALA A 24 -1.41 -24.49 3.66
CA ALA A 24 -1.98 -25.46 4.59
C ALA A 24 -2.67 -24.79 5.79
N SER A 25 -3.73 -25.42 6.27
CA SER A 25 -4.39 -25.08 7.53
C SER A 25 -4.89 -23.63 7.63
N ASP A 26 -5.37 -23.05 6.51
CA ASP A 26 -5.86 -21.68 6.46
C ASP A 26 -7.22 -21.57 5.77
N ILE A 27 -7.93 -20.45 5.99
CA ILE A 27 -9.22 -20.13 5.38
C ILE A 27 -9.12 -18.73 4.74
N ILE A 28 -9.45 -18.65 3.46
CA ILE A 28 -9.63 -17.36 2.77
C ILE A 28 -11.13 -17.14 2.59
N TYR A 29 -11.66 -16.08 3.17
CA TYR A 29 -13.08 -15.76 3.05
C TYR A 29 -13.37 -15.01 1.74
N GLU A 30 -14.59 -15.13 1.21
CA GLU A 30 -15.07 -14.33 0.09
C GLU A 30 -14.92 -12.84 0.39
N GLY A 31 -14.40 -12.08 -0.57
CA GLY A 31 -14.15 -10.64 -0.45
C GLY A 31 -12.85 -10.27 0.28
N ALA A 32 -12.14 -11.20 0.89
CA ALA A 32 -10.84 -10.96 1.51
C ALA A 32 -9.79 -10.57 0.47
N ALA A 33 -8.91 -9.65 0.82
CA ALA A 33 -7.69 -9.42 0.04
C ALA A 33 -6.78 -10.64 0.15
N VAL A 34 -6.33 -11.16 -0.98
CA VAL A 34 -5.48 -12.35 -1.07
C VAL A 34 -4.04 -11.95 -1.30
N GLY A 35 -3.15 -12.55 -0.53
CA GLY A 35 -1.71 -12.44 -0.69
C GLY A 35 -1.08 -13.74 -1.17
N THR A 36 0.01 -13.65 -1.93
CA THR A 36 0.86 -14.80 -2.25
C THR A 36 2.15 -14.74 -1.46
N VAL A 37 2.47 -15.84 -0.77
CA VAL A 37 3.71 -16.00 -0.01
C VAL A 37 4.90 -15.99 -0.98
N LYS A 38 5.82 -15.05 -0.82
CA LYS A 38 6.96 -14.86 -1.74
C LYS A 38 7.85 -16.09 -1.91
N ALA A 39 7.97 -16.90 -0.87
CA ALA A 39 8.84 -18.08 -0.86
C ALA A 39 8.21 -19.30 -1.55
N THR A 40 6.88 -19.45 -1.53
CA THR A 40 6.19 -20.67 -1.96
C THR A 40 5.19 -20.44 -3.09
N GLY A 41 4.73 -19.19 -3.30
CA GLY A 41 3.68 -18.85 -4.26
C GLY A 41 2.26 -19.24 -3.80
N HIS A 42 2.11 -19.87 -2.62
CA HIS A 42 0.78 -20.21 -2.11
C HIS A 42 0.01 -18.98 -1.66
N ALA A 43 -1.30 -19.02 -1.86
CA ALA A 43 -2.23 -17.99 -1.42
C ALA A 43 -2.60 -18.15 0.07
N ARG A 44 -2.83 -17.00 0.72
CA ARG A 44 -3.39 -16.89 2.07
C ARG A 44 -4.14 -15.56 2.21
N PRO A 45 -4.88 -15.33 3.32
CA PRO A 45 -5.31 -13.98 3.66
C PRO A 45 -4.11 -13.03 3.64
N LEU A 46 -4.26 -11.87 3.00
CA LEU A 46 -3.15 -10.94 2.78
C LEU A 46 -2.47 -10.54 4.08
N THR A 47 -1.15 -10.53 4.07
CA THR A 47 -0.33 -9.94 5.14
C THR A 47 0.61 -8.89 4.56
N SER A 48 1.18 -8.04 5.41
CA SER A 48 2.06 -6.94 5.00
C SER A 48 3.34 -7.34 4.25
N VAL A 49 3.70 -8.62 4.26
CA VAL A 49 4.91 -9.15 3.59
C VAL A 49 4.64 -9.86 2.28
N ASP A 50 3.36 -10.07 1.94
CA ASP A 50 2.95 -10.79 0.75
C ASP A 50 2.94 -9.89 -0.50
N LYS A 51 2.70 -10.52 -1.64
CA LYS A 51 2.30 -9.81 -2.85
C LYS A 51 0.77 -9.87 -2.96
N PHE A 52 0.13 -8.74 -3.20
CA PHE A 52 -1.30 -8.70 -3.45
C PHE A 52 -1.65 -9.47 -4.73
N ALA A 53 -2.62 -10.37 -4.64
CA ALA A 53 -3.04 -11.26 -5.71
C ALA A 53 -4.50 -11.03 -6.17
N GLY A 54 -5.16 -10.03 -5.60
CA GLY A 54 -6.56 -9.71 -5.87
C GLY A 54 -7.49 -9.98 -4.70
N PHE A 55 -8.78 -9.96 -4.95
CA PHE A 55 -9.81 -10.25 -3.93
C PHE A 55 -10.46 -11.60 -4.22
N ALA A 56 -10.68 -12.40 -3.16
CA ALA A 56 -11.32 -13.71 -3.26
C ALA A 56 -12.76 -13.59 -3.78
N GLU A 57 -13.11 -14.35 -4.81
CA GLU A 57 -14.47 -14.41 -5.35
C GLU A 57 -15.39 -15.37 -4.58
N GLU A 58 -14.79 -16.29 -3.85
CA GLU A 58 -15.47 -17.30 -3.05
C GLU A 58 -14.62 -17.71 -1.85
N LYS A 59 -15.26 -18.31 -0.86
CA LYS A 59 -14.54 -18.88 0.30
C LYS A 59 -13.70 -20.09 -0.13
N ALA A 60 -12.43 -20.09 0.25
CA ALA A 60 -11.54 -21.26 0.14
C ALA A 60 -11.16 -21.76 1.54
N ASP A 61 -11.70 -22.90 1.94
CA ASP A 61 -11.49 -23.49 3.27
C ASP A 61 -10.51 -24.66 3.20
N ASN A 62 -9.25 -24.38 3.49
CA ASN A 62 -8.17 -25.36 3.58
C ASN A 62 -7.74 -25.64 5.02
N SER A 63 -8.63 -25.37 6.00
CA SER A 63 -8.31 -25.49 7.43
C SER A 63 -7.82 -26.87 7.87
N ALA A 64 -8.27 -27.93 7.19
CA ALA A 64 -7.84 -29.30 7.45
C ALA A 64 -6.93 -29.89 6.34
N GLY A 65 -6.60 -29.10 5.31
CA GLY A 65 -5.86 -29.55 4.13
C GLY A 65 -4.37 -29.27 4.19
N ALA A 66 -3.61 -30.05 3.42
CA ALA A 66 -2.22 -29.74 3.14
C ALA A 66 -2.10 -28.51 2.21
N ALA A 67 -0.89 -27.96 2.07
CA ALA A 67 -0.64 -26.92 1.11
C ALA A 67 -0.98 -27.40 -0.31
N ALA A 68 -1.64 -26.54 -1.09
CA ALA A 68 -2.11 -26.83 -2.45
C ALA A 68 -3.20 -27.91 -2.57
N ALA A 69 -3.85 -28.29 -1.46
CA ALA A 69 -4.97 -29.24 -1.52
C ALA A 69 -6.21 -28.65 -2.24
N ILE A 70 -6.38 -27.32 -2.17
CA ILE A 70 -7.41 -26.57 -2.89
C ILE A 70 -6.83 -25.29 -3.47
N ASN A 71 -7.55 -24.70 -4.42
CA ASN A 71 -7.24 -23.37 -4.96
C ASN A 71 -8.25 -22.34 -4.46
N VAL A 72 -7.81 -21.07 -4.40
CA VAL A 72 -8.68 -19.88 -4.27
C VAL A 72 -8.74 -19.18 -5.61
N ARG A 73 -9.94 -18.81 -6.04
CA ARG A 73 -10.16 -17.94 -7.20
C ARG A 73 -10.20 -16.50 -6.78
N THR A 74 -9.41 -15.66 -7.46
CA THR A 74 -9.33 -14.24 -7.20
C THR A 74 -9.72 -13.41 -8.41
N LYS A 75 -10.43 -12.32 -8.17
CA LYS A 75 -10.59 -11.22 -9.11
C LYS A 75 -9.30 -10.40 -9.09
N LYS A 76 -8.63 -10.26 -10.23
CA LYS A 76 -7.34 -9.53 -10.31
C LYS A 76 -7.47 -8.08 -10.75
N SER A 77 -8.61 -7.67 -11.29
CA SER A 77 -8.89 -6.28 -11.66
C SER A 77 -10.34 -5.93 -11.49
N GLY A 78 -10.62 -4.65 -11.23
CA GLY A 78 -11.98 -4.13 -11.11
C GLY A 78 -12.10 -2.97 -10.15
N ALA A 79 -13.34 -2.68 -9.75
CA ALA A 79 -13.68 -1.67 -8.75
C ALA A 79 -14.48 -2.32 -7.62
N ILE A 80 -13.99 -2.20 -6.40
CA ILE A 80 -14.55 -2.84 -5.21
C ILE A 80 -14.88 -1.79 -4.14
N LYS A 81 -15.98 -1.99 -3.40
CA LYS A 81 -16.29 -1.17 -2.23
C LYS A 81 -15.51 -1.69 -1.03
N LEU A 82 -14.66 -0.85 -0.47
CA LEU A 82 -13.86 -1.16 0.73
C LEU A 82 -14.18 -0.20 1.87
N ALA A 83 -14.08 -0.70 3.10
CA ALA A 83 -14.00 0.11 4.30
C ALA A 83 -12.57 0.65 4.40
N VAL A 84 -12.37 1.97 4.15
CA VAL A 84 -11.06 2.62 4.18
C VAL A 84 -11.02 3.57 5.39
N THR A 85 -10.13 3.31 6.31
CA THR A 85 -10.01 4.08 7.57
C THR A 85 -9.82 5.56 7.28
N GLY A 86 -10.66 6.40 7.89
CA GLY A 86 -10.60 7.86 7.77
C GLY A 86 -11.11 8.44 6.46
N ALA A 87 -11.66 7.63 5.54
CA ALA A 87 -12.09 8.09 4.23
C ALA A 87 -13.19 9.15 4.28
N VAL A 88 -12.97 10.27 3.61
CA VAL A 88 -13.89 11.38 3.41
C VAL A 88 -14.07 11.68 1.94
N ILE A 89 -15.03 12.56 1.59
CA ILE A 89 -15.42 12.83 0.20
C ILE A 89 -14.30 13.43 -0.66
N THR A 90 -13.31 14.07 -0.04
CA THR A 90 -12.17 14.68 -0.73
C THR A 90 -11.06 13.71 -1.07
N ASP A 91 -11.08 12.48 -0.57
CA ASP A 91 -10.01 11.48 -0.72
C ASP A 91 -10.10 10.70 -2.03
N LEU A 92 -10.22 11.43 -3.13
CA LEU A 92 -10.26 10.85 -4.48
C LEU A 92 -8.85 10.70 -5.06
N ASN A 93 -8.64 9.62 -5.80
CA ASN A 93 -7.37 9.29 -6.46
C ASN A 93 -6.18 9.10 -5.50
N LEU A 94 -6.44 8.82 -4.23
CA LEU A 94 -5.40 8.49 -3.27
C LEU A 94 -5.05 7.00 -3.33
N PRO A 95 -3.78 6.63 -3.09
CA PRO A 95 -3.37 5.24 -2.99
C PRO A 95 -3.97 4.60 -1.74
N VAL A 96 -4.46 3.37 -1.88
CA VAL A 96 -5.04 2.57 -0.79
C VAL A 96 -4.13 1.39 -0.51
N TYR A 97 -3.85 1.15 0.77
CA TYR A 97 -3.00 0.09 1.28
C TYR A 97 -3.78 -0.84 2.20
N ALA A 98 -3.55 -2.13 2.06
CA ALA A 98 -4.07 -3.16 2.96
C ALA A 98 -3.03 -3.51 4.03
N GLN A 99 -3.40 -3.43 5.29
CA GLN A 99 -2.57 -3.87 6.43
C GLN A 99 -2.66 -5.39 6.61
N ASP A 100 -3.83 -5.92 6.35
CA ASP A 100 -4.19 -7.33 6.32
C ASP A 100 -5.26 -7.57 5.23
N ASP A 101 -5.95 -8.69 5.28
CA ASP A 101 -6.94 -9.11 4.28
C ASP A 101 -8.23 -8.28 4.29
N ASN A 102 -8.48 -7.46 5.33
CA ASN A 102 -9.72 -6.67 5.48
C ASN A 102 -9.52 -5.26 6.06
N THR A 103 -8.31 -4.85 6.43
CA THR A 103 -8.00 -3.52 6.99
C THR A 103 -7.33 -2.65 5.95
N PHE A 104 -8.02 -1.58 5.51
CA PHE A 104 -7.53 -0.68 4.45
C PHE A 104 -7.40 0.75 4.95
N SER A 105 -6.36 1.44 4.48
CA SER A 105 -6.11 2.85 4.79
C SER A 105 -5.36 3.55 3.66
N PHE A 106 -5.23 4.87 3.73
CA PHE A 106 -4.39 5.66 2.82
C PHE A 106 -2.91 5.69 3.24
N LEU A 107 -2.58 5.07 4.38
CA LEU A 107 -1.23 5.09 4.94
C LEU A 107 -0.46 3.84 4.51
N LYS A 108 0.72 4.04 3.94
CA LYS A 108 1.59 2.93 3.55
C LYS A 108 2.16 2.16 4.74
N THR A 109 2.30 2.73 5.91
CA THR A 109 3.08 2.23 7.07
C THR A 109 3.40 0.76 7.07
N SER A 110 2.88 -0.21 6.97
CA SER A 110 3.23 -1.63 6.77
C SER A 110 2.30 -2.31 5.77
N GLY A 111 1.57 -1.48 5.01
CA GLY A 111 0.55 -1.98 4.11
C GLY A 111 1.08 -2.35 2.73
N VAL A 112 0.36 -3.25 2.09
CA VAL A 112 0.55 -3.62 0.69
C VAL A 112 -0.35 -2.74 -0.17
N PHE A 113 0.20 -2.13 -1.21
CA PHE A 113 -0.58 -1.32 -2.14
C PHE A 113 -1.60 -2.18 -2.89
N VAL A 114 -2.87 -1.78 -2.87
CA VAL A 114 -3.97 -2.54 -3.49
C VAL A 114 -4.67 -1.78 -4.62
N GLY A 115 -4.58 -0.45 -4.67
CA GLY A 115 -5.23 0.33 -5.73
C GLY A 115 -5.44 1.79 -5.37
N TYR A 116 -6.33 2.46 -6.09
CA TYR A 116 -6.64 3.88 -5.92
C TYR A 116 -8.12 4.10 -5.59
N SER A 117 -8.38 5.01 -4.64
CA SER A 117 -9.74 5.49 -4.37
C SER A 117 -10.30 6.23 -5.59
N ARG A 118 -11.49 5.84 -6.07
CA ARG A 118 -12.12 6.45 -7.25
C ARG A 118 -13.41 7.17 -6.94
N ARG A 119 -14.16 6.69 -5.99
CA ARG A 119 -15.45 7.27 -5.67
C ARG A 119 -15.76 7.11 -4.18
N PHE A 120 -16.18 8.20 -3.57
CA PHE A 120 -16.72 8.19 -2.21
C PHE A 120 -18.12 7.54 -2.19
N VAL A 121 -18.37 6.70 -1.21
CA VAL A 121 -19.68 6.06 -0.98
C VAL A 121 -20.36 6.66 0.24
N SER A 122 -19.68 6.65 1.36
CA SER A 122 -20.07 7.24 2.64
C SER A 122 -18.84 7.37 3.53
N SER A 123 -18.95 8.05 4.68
CA SER A 123 -17.85 8.15 5.63
C SER A 123 -17.26 6.77 5.92
N GLY A 124 -15.94 6.63 5.75
CA GLY A 124 -15.21 5.38 5.91
C GLY A 124 -15.35 4.37 4.76
N TYR A 125 -16.06 4.67 3.65
CA TYR A 125 -16.23 3.74 2.52
C TYR A 125 -15.92 4.39 1.18
N MET A 126 -15.07 3.73 0.40
CA MET A 126 -14.68 4.13 -0.94
C MET A 126 -14.89 2.99 -1.96
N ILE A 127 -15.13 3.37 -3.22
CA ILE A 127 -14.85 2.46 -4.33
C ILE A 127 -13.37 2.58 -4.67
N VAL A 128 -12.68 1.46 -4.61
CA VAL A 128 -11.25 1.34 -4.92
C VAL A 128 -11.11 0.59 -6.22
N GLU A 129 -10.41 1.19 -7.18
CA GLU A 129 -10.03 0.54 -8.43
C GLU A 129 -8.68 -0.16 -8.23
N PHE A 130 -8.60 -1.42 -8.65
CA PHE A 130 -7.41 -2.25 -8.56
C PHE A 130 -7.15 -3.01 -9.86
N ASP A 131 -5.88 -3.27 -10.14
CA ASP A 131 -5.42 -4.09 -11.26
C ASP A 131 -4.07 -4.70 -10.87
N VAL A 132 -4.08 -5.96 -10.47
CA VAL A 132 -2.88 -6.67 -9.94
C VAL A 132 -1.73 -6.65 -10.93
N ASP A 133 -2.01 -6.73 -12.24
CA ASP A 133 -0.99 -6.79 -13.29
C ASP A 133 -0.35 -5.41 -13.56
N ARG A 134 -1.02 -4.32 -13.18
CA ARG A 134 -0.59 -2.93 -13.43
C ARG A 134 -0.36 -2.11 -12.16
N LEU A 135 -0.37 -2.77 -11.00
CA LEU A 135 -0.13 -2.10 -9.73
C LEU A 135 1.28 -1.54 -9.66
N VAL A 136 1.37 -0.22 -9.73
CA VAL A 136 2.59 0.52 -9.42
C VAL A 136 2.34 1.28 -8.13
N ASP A 137 2.93 0.81 -7.03
CA ASP A 137 2.89 1.53 -5.76
C ASP A 137 3.61 2.89 -5.92
N PRO A 138 2.91 4.03 -5.77
CA PRO A 138 3.51 5.35 -5.91
C PRO A 138 4.60 5.63 -4.86
N HIS A 139 4.65 4.81 -3.81
CA HIS A 139 5.67 4.86 -2.77
C HIS A 139 6.63 3.64 -2.83
N ALA A 140 6.67 2.92 -3.96
CA ALA A 140 7.58 1.78 -4.14
C ALA A 140 9.03 2.18 -3.89
N GLY A 141 9.76 1.30 -3.19
CA GLY A 141 11.15 1.53 -2.84
C GLY A 141 11.38 2.46 -1.65
N LEU A 142 10.32 3.03 -1.08
CA LEU A 142 10.42 3.86 0.12
C LEU A 142 9.96 3.07 1.35
N THR A 143 10.79 3.04 2.38
CA THR A 143 10.37 2.54 3.69
C THR A 143 9.45 3.56 4.33
N ALA A 144 8.26 3.13 4.77
CA ALA A 144 7.30 4.00 5.41
C ALA A 144 7.41 3.95 6.94
N GLU A 145 7.26 5.09 7.59
CA GLU A 145 7.24 5.22 9.05
C GLU A 145 6.12 6.16 9.47
N SER A 146 5.32 5.78 10.49
CA SER A 146 4.36 6.67 11.13
C SER A 146 5.02 7.46 12.23
N VAL A 147 4.77 8.78 12.25
CA VAL A 147 5.35 9.71 13.22
C VAL A 147 4.23 10.44 13.94
N ALA A 148 4.06 10.14 15.23
CA ALA A 148 3.10 10.80 16.13
C ALA A 148 3.77 11.79 17.12
N ALA A 149 5.07 12.02 17.01
CA ALA A 149 5.86 12.91 17.88
C ALA A 149 6.84 13.74 17.04
N ASN A 150 7.46 14.76 17.64
CA ASN A 150 8.57 15.46 16.98
C ASN A 150 9.69 14.48 16.68
N LYS A 151 10.25 14.57 15.45
CA LYS A 151 11.32 13.67 15.01
C LYS A 151 12.42 14.46 14.32
N THR A 152 13.66 14.21 14.73
CA THR A 152 14.84 14.62 13.96
C THR A 152 15.28 13.44 13.10
N LEU A 153 15.37 13.67 11.79
CA LEU A 153 15.78 12.65 10.84
C LEU A 153 17.30 12.47 10.89
N ASP A 154 17.77 11.26 10.70
CA ASP A 154 19.19 10.91 10.64
C ASP A 154 19.58 10.29 9.27
N ALA A 155 20.84 9.91 9.11
CA ALA A 155 21.34 9.36 7.84
C ALA A 155 20.63 8.05 7.43
N LEU A 156 20.12 7.26 8.38
CA LEU A 156 19.39 6.01 8.13
C LEU A 156 17.94 6.26 7.66
N ASP A 157 17.48 7.50 7.78
CA ASP A 157 16.16 7.92 7.35
C ASP A 157 16.10 8.31 5.87
N THR A 158 17.24 8.27 5.18
CA THR A 158 17.28 8.57 3.74
C THR A 158 16.45 7.55 2.93
N GLY A 159 15.66 8.03 1.98
CA GLY A 159 14.78 7.18 1.16
C GLY A 159 13.50 6.74 1.85
N LYS A 160 13.19 7.22 3.05
CA LYS A 160 11.93 6.91 3.75
C LYS A 160 10.81 7.89 3.43
N VAL A 161 9.57 7.41 3.63
CA VAL A 161 8.35 8.23 3.70
C VAL A 161 7.87 8.29 5.14
N PHE A 162 7.68 9.50 5.66
CA PHE A 162 7.16 9.75 6.99
C PHE A 162 5.71 10.21 6.89
N PHE A 163 4.80 9.43 7.47
CA PHE A 163 3.41 9.83 7.65
C PHE A 163 3.27 10.45 9.04
N VAL A 164 3.12 11.77 9.10
CA VAL A 164 2.91 12.48 10.35
C VAL A 164 1.44 12.41 10.69
N THR A 165 1.10 11.65 11.72
CA THR A 165 -0.28 11.27 12.06
C THR A 165 -0.89 12.13 13.17
N ASP A 166 -0.10 13.02 13.79
CA ASP A 166 -0.53 13.88 14.88
C ASP A 166 -0.19 15.35 14.59
N ASP A 167 -0.95 16.26 15.19
CA ASP A 167 -0.86 17.69 14.91
C ASP A 167 0.32 18.38 15.57
N ALA A 168 0.68 19.55 15.03
CA ALA A 168 1.71 20.43 15.57
C ALA A 168 3.07 19.73 15.77
N LYS A 169 3.38 18.72 14.95
CA LYS A 169 4.66 18.03 15.04
C LYS A 169 5.72 18.71 14.18
N VAL A 170 6.95 18.65 14.65
CA VAL A 170 8.12 19.18 13.95
C VAL A 170 8.97 18.02 13.48
N ILE A 171 9.21 17.97 12.16
CA ILE A 171 10.19 17.09 11.54
C ILE A 171 11.42 17.91 11.20
N THR A 172 12.52 17.63 11.88
CA THR A 172 13.80 18.29 11.60
C THR A 172 14.59 17.48 10.60
N LEU A 173 14.94 18.10 9.47
CA LEU A 173 15.71 17.43 8.41
C LEU A 173 17.15 17.15 8.84
N HIS A 174 17.73 16.09 8.27
CA HIS A 174 19.13 15.73 8.49
C HIS A 174 20.08 16.57 7.61
N ALA A 175 21.14 17.11 8.21
CA ALA A 175 22.11 18.01 7.56
C ALA A 175 23.18 17.27 6.74
N VAL A 176 22.81 16.36 5.84
CA VAL A 176 23.77 15.65 4.99
C VAL A 176 23.41 15.84 3.51
N ALA A 177 24.40 16.23 2.72
CA ALA A 177 24.24 16.37 1.27
C ALA A 177 23.74 15.06 0.65
N GLY A 178 22.69 15.17 -0.17
CA GLY A 178 22.06 14.01 -0.82
C GLY A 178 20.99 13.29 0.02
N PHE A 179 20.71 13.74 1.25
CA PHE A 179 19.58 13.22 2.02
C PHE A 179 18.26 13.45 1.28
N LYS A 180 17.42 12.43 1.26
CA LYS A 180 16.09 12.49 0.62
C LYS A 180 15.07 11.81 1.51
N ALA A 181 14.03 12.52 1.90
CA ALA A 181 12.88 11.98 2.61
C ALA A 181 11.60 12.57 2.03
N ARG A 182 10.51 11.83 2.11
CA ARG A 182 9.17 12.33 1.81
C ARG A 182 8.39 12.45 3.10
N ILE A 183 7.84 13.62 3.36
CA ILE A 183 6.99 13.89 4.52
C ILE A 183 5.57 14.06 4.03
N VAL A 184 4.64 13.31 4.62
CA VAL A 184 3.22 13.34 4.31
C VAL A 184 2.48 13.74 5.58
N ASN A 185 1.72 14.83 5.52
CA ASN A 185 0.80 15.19 6.59
C ASN A 185 -0.40 14.25 6.51
N ALA A 186 -0.54 13.38 7.50
CA ALA A 186 -1.63 12.42 7.66
C ALA A 186 -2.46 12.72 8.93
N ALA A 187 -2.24 13.87 9.56
CA ALA A 187 -3.05 14.35 10.68
C ALA A 187 -4.48 14.71 10.21
N ALA A 188 -5.42 14.74 11.14
CA ALA A 188 -6.81 15.05 10.84
C ALA A 188 -6.96 16.44 10.20
N TYR A 189 -7.85 16.56 9.21
CA TYR A 189 -8.11 17.79 8.50
C TYR A 189 -8.58 18.91 9.45
N GLY A 190 -8.00 20.10 9.30
CA GLY A 190 -8.38 21.30 10.06
C GLY A 190 -7.55 21.57 11.32
N THR A 191 -6.53 20.78 11.56
CA THR A 191 -5.61 20.94 12.68
C THR A 191 -4.29 21.59 12.27
N VAL A 192 -3.41 21.90 13.21
CA VAL A 192 -2.19 22.69 12.98
C VAL A 192 -1.23 21.97 12.01
N ALA A 193 -0.70 22.71 11.09
CA ALA A 193 0.23 22.19 10.08
C ALA A 193 1.46 21.50 10.69
N VAL A 194 1.89 20.42 10.05
CA VAL A 194 3.19 19.80 10.33
C VAL A 194 4.29 20.73 9.85
N ASN A 195 5.22 21.08 10.72
CA ASN A 195 6.36 21.92 10.40
C ASN A 195 7.56 21.07 10.00
N VAL A 196 8.12 21.34 8.82
CA VAL A 196 9.42 20.80 8.41
C VAL A 196 10.48 21.86 8.71
N SER A 197 11.39 21.54 9.61
CA SER A 197 12.46 22.45 10.00
C SER A 197 13.79 21.99 9.40
N PRO A 198 14.54 22.84 8.69
CA PRO A 198 15.92 22.53 8.33
C PRO A 198 16.77 22.43 9.60
N ASN A 199 17.83 21.62 9.53
CA ASN A 199 18.85 21.64 10.57
C ASN A 199 19.59 23.00 10.50
N ALA A 200 20.10 23.49 11.63
CA ALA A 200 20.75 24.81 11.74
C ALA A 200 21.91 25.07 10.76
N ASN A 201 22.43 24.03 10.10
CA ASN A 201 23.50 24.10 9.10
C ASN A 201 23.06 23.76 7.67
N ASP A 202 21.78 23.55 7.43
CA ASP A 202 21.28 23.21 6.09
C ASP A 202 21.05 24.48 5.27
N GLY A 203 21.88 24.70 4.29
CA GLY A 203 21.47 25.45 3.11
C GLY A 203 20.53 24.56 2.29
N ILE A 204 19.21 24.70 2.44
CA ILE A 204 18.27 24.08 1.53
C ILE A 204 18.53 24.72 0.15
N GLY A 205 18.94 23.90 -0.82
CA GLY A 205 19.08 24.33 -2.21
C GLY A 205 17.72 24.58 -2.85
N GLY A 206 17.04 25.63 -2.40
CA GLY A 206 15.71 26.07 -2.78
C GLY A 206 15.33 27.30 -1.97
N PRO A 207 14.18 27.93 -2.20
CA PRO A 207 13.73 28.99 -1.31
C PRO A 207 13.70 28.44 0.12
N ASP A 208 14.31 29.19 1.04
CA ASP A 208 14.29 28.88 2.47
C ASP A 208 12.85 28.58 2.89
N LEU A 209 12.59 27.33 3.30
CA LEU A 209 11.32 26.98 3.91
C LEU A 209 11.31 27.56 5.32
N THR A 210 11.02 28.85 5.44
CA THR A 210 10.73 29.47 6.72
C THR A 210 9.34 29.03 7.18
N ALA A 211 9.03 29.19 8.46
CA ALA A 211 7.71 28.88 9.00
C ALA A 211 6.55 29.61 8.27
N ALA A 212 6.86 30.65 7.48
CA ALA A 212 5.92 31.39 6.65
C ALA A 212 5.67 30.73 5.27
N ASP A 213 6.56 29.84 4.81
CA ASP A 213 6.50 29.19 3.50
C ASP A 213 5.81 27.81 3.55
N ASN A 214 5.42 27.35 4.74
CA ASN A 214 4.60 26.15 4.96
C ASN A 214 3.11 26.40 4.59
N LYS A 215 2.85 27.12 3.54
CA LYS A 215 1.51 27.25 2.97
C LYS A 215 1.44 26.37 1.74
N ASP A 216 0.65 25.31 1.89
CA ASP A 216 0.11 24.33 0.94
C ASP A 216 0.65 22.91 1.15
#